data_0832fa1090b783a8bee07a3355e084ba
#
_entry.id   0832fa1090b783a8bee07a3355e084ba
#
_cell.length_a   1.000
_cell.length_b   1.000
_cell.length_c   1.000
_cell.angle_alpha   90.00
_cell.angle_beta   90.00
_cell.angle_gamma   90.00
#
_symmetry.space_group_name_H-M   'P 1'
#
loop_
_entity.id
_entity.type
_entity.pdbx_description
1 polymer ?
#
loop_
_entity_poly.entity_id
_entity_poly.type
_entity_poly.pdbx_seq_one_letter_code
_entity_poly.pdbx_strand_id
1 'polypeptide(L)'
;AALRQAMAEAAAQAAAERAARPSGGSSGGGATIGPASGNLSTVSCPGGGSITVDSSLAGNLQSMLNAAAADGNNLCGGGYRDPAAQIALRRSNCGTSYYAIYEAPSSACSPPTARPGTSNHEQGLAIDFTCNGGGALGSSSSCFTWLKAHAASYGLYNLPSEPWHWSNDGT
;
A
#
# COMPACT_ATOMS: atom_id res chain seq x y z
N ALA A 1 -18.84 22.83 -6.28
CA ALA A 1 -18.54 23.62 -5.08
C ALA A 1 -18.66 22.75 -3.81
N ALA A 2 -19.82 22.10 -3.55
CA ALA A 2 -20.09 21.32 -2.34
C ALA A 2 -19.10 20.15 -2.10
N LEU A 3 -18.66 19.47 -3.16
CA LEU A 3 -17.73 18.36 -3.05
C LEU A 3 -16.31 18.81 -2.63
N ARG A 4 -15.84 19.95 -3.15
CA ARG A 4 -14.55 20.52 -2.73
C ARG A 4 -14.58 20.97 -1.27
N GLN A 5 -15.71 21.47 -0.81
CA GLN A 5 -15.90 21.89 0.56
C GLN A 5 -15.91 20.68 1.51
N ALA A 6 -16.64 19.61 1.17
CA ALA A 6 -16.65 18.36 1.96
C ALA A 6 -15.26 17.71 2.03
N MET A 7 -14.47 17.76 0.95
CA MET A 7 -13.09 17.26 0.94
C MET A 7 -12.16 18.12 1.82
N ALA A 8 -12.35 19.45 1.83
CA ALA A 8 -11.58 20.35 2.69
C ALA A 8 -11.95 20.15 4.18
N GLU A 9 -13.21 19.94 4.47
CA GLU A 9 -13.70 19.67 5.84
C GLU A 9 -13.21 18.33 6.36
N ALA A 10 -13.22 17.27 5.53
CA ALA A 10 -12.68 15.95 5.90
C ALA A 10 -11.17 16.00 6.12
N ALA A 11 -10.43 16.75 5.29
CA ALA A 11 -8.99 16.96 5.47
C ALA A 11 -8.68 17.78 6.74
N ALA A 12 -9.51 18.77 7.05
CA ALA A 12 -9.38 19.59 8.27
C ALA A 12 -9.70 18.78 9.53
N GLN A 13 -10.72 17.92 9.50
CA GLN A 13 -11.06 17.02 10.61
C GLN A 13 -9.94 16.01 10.86
N ALA A 14 -9.39 15.37 9.81
CA ALA A 14 -8.26 14.46 9.93
C ALA A 14 -7.01 15.15 10.48
N ALA A 15 -6.77 16.44 10.13
CA ALA A 15 -5.69 17.23 10.69
C ALA A 15 -5.92 17.60 12.16
N ALA A 16 -7.15 17.91 12.55
CA ALA A 16 -7.53 18.21 13.94
C ALA A 16 -7.41 16.97 14.85
N GLU A 17 -7.80 15.80 14.38
CA GLU A 17 -7.64 14.52 15.10
C GLU A 17 -6.16 14.16 15.30
N ARG A 18 -5.29 14.49 14.32
CA ARG A 18 -3.83 14.37 14.47
C ARG A 18 -3.28 15.28 15.58
N ALA A 19 -3.76 16.51 15.65
CA ALA A 19 -3.30 17.50 16.64
C ALA A 19 -3.79 17.19 18.06
N ALA A 20 -4.89 16.47 18.22
CA ALA A 20 -5.48 16.13 19.51
C ALA A 20 -4.89 14.86 20.15
N ARG A 21 -4.01 14.12 19.49
CA ARG A 21 -3.35 12.94 20.06
C ARG A 21 -2.20 13.33 20.97
N PRO A 22 -2.21 12.92 22.25
CA PRO A 22 -1.08 13.14 23.14
C PRO A 22 0.12 12.32 22.68
N SER A 23 1.29 12.94 22.59
CA SER A 23 2.57 12.30 22.40
C SER A 23 2.93 11.51 23.67
N GLY A 24 2.62 10.23 23.69
CA GLY A 24 2.85 9.32 24.82
C GLY A 24 3.58 8.07 24.38
N GLY A 25 4.74 7.83 25.01
CA GLY A 25 5.74 6.81 24.69
C GLY A 25 5.28 5.37 24.71
N SER A 26 6.10 4.60 24.02
CA SER A 26 6.38 3.18 23.98
C SER A 26 5.69 2.29 25.03
N SER A 27 4.97 1.27 24.55
CA SER A 27 5.12 -0.16 24.85
C SER A 27 3.90 -0.97 24.43
N GLY A 28 4.11 -2.03 23.64
CA GLY A 28 3.27 -3.25 23.67
C GLY A 28 2.08 -3.30 22.72
N GLY A 29 2.26 -4.04 21.62
CA GLY A 29 1.30 -4.94 21.01
C GLY A 29 -0.12 -4.43 20.76
N GLY A 30 -0.34 -3.86 19.58
CA GLY A 30 -1.68 -3.58 19.05
C GLY A 30 -1.51 -2.70 17.82
N ALA A 31 -1.72 -3.26 16.61
CA ALA A 31 -1.64 -2.51 15.38
C ALA A 31 -2.69 -1.39 15.38
N THR A 32 -2.30 -0.21 15.80
CA THR A 32 -3.07 1.01 15.60
C THR A 32 -2.81 1.52 14.19
N ILE A 33 -3.78 1.33 13.32
CA ILE A 33 -3.80 1.78 11.94
C ILE A 33 -3.91 3.31 11.93
N GLY A 34 -2.77 3.99 11.83
CA GLY A 34 -2.69 5.43 11.55
C GLY A 34 -2.12 5.63 10.15
N PRO A 35 -2.46 6.72 9.44
CA PRO A 35 -1.81 7.04 8.18
C PRO A 35 -0.30 7.15 8.39
N ALA A 36 0.48 6.77 7.35
CA ALA A 36 1.94 6.79 7.41
C ALA A 36 2.45 8.09 8.02
N SER A 37 2.95 8.03 9.22
CA SER A 37 3.51 9.18 9.92
C SER A 37 4.93 9.39 9.43
N GLY A 38 5.09 10.03 8.26
CA GLY A 38 6.31 10.74 7.88
C GLY A 38 7.60 9.94 7.69
N ASN A 39 7.62 8.63 7.83
CA ASN A 39 8.84 7.83 7.78
C ASN A 39 8.88 6.96 6.53
N LEU A 40 8.82 7.61 5.35
CA LEU A 40 8.89 6.93 4.06
C LEU A 40 10.34 6.86 3.56
N SER A 41 10.68 5.76 2.92
CA SER A 41 11.95 5.55 2.23
C SER A 41 11.71 5.09 0.81
N THR A 42 12.59 5.49 -0.09
CA THR A 42 12.56 5.07 -1.49
C THR A 42 13.61 3.99 -1.72
N VAL A 43 13.20 2.86 -2.27
CA VAL A 43 14.02 1.69 -2.58
C VAL A 43 14.17 1.58 -4.09
N SER A 44 15.40 1.42 -4.57
CA SER A 44 15.69 1.31 -6.00
C SER A 44 15.43 -0.09 -6.53
N CYS A 45 14.78 -0.19 -7.70
CA CYS A 45 14.56 -1.46 -8.38
C CYS A 45 15.75 -1.79 -9.28
N PRO A 46 16.32 -3.02 -9.21
CA PRO A 46 17.48 -3.41 -10.04
C PRO A 46 17.26 -3.28 -11.55
N GLY A 47 16.02 -3.49 -12.01
CA GLY A 47 15.63 -3.32 -13.43
C GLY A 47 15.27 -1.89 -13.83
N GLY A 48 15.46 -0.91 -12.94
CA GLY A 48 15.07 0.50 -13.10
C GLY A 48 13.77 0.86 -12.38
N GLY A 49 13.64 2.13 -12.03
CA GLY A 49 12.53 2.62 -11.22
C GLY A 49 12.79 2.54 -9.71
N SER A 50 11.76 2.84 -8.93
CA SER A 50 11.84 2.82 -7.46
C SER A 50 10.47 2.59 -6.83
N ILE A 51 10.47 2.12 -5.58
CA ILE A 51 9.29 1.89 -4.76
C ILE A 51 9.43 2.71 -3.48
N THR A 52 8.43 3.50 -3.12
CA THR A 52 8.38 4.21 -1.84
C THR A 52 7.57 3.38 -0.85
N VAL A 53 8.14 3.11 0.31
CA VAL A 53 7.53 2.31 1.39
C VAL A 53 7.81 2.94 2.75
N ASP A 54 7.19 2.43 3.79
CA ASP A 54 7.59 2.74 5.17
C ASP A 54 9.05 2.30 5.40
N SER A 55 9.81 3.11 6.14
CA SER A 55 11.24 2.87 6.37
C SER A 55 11.52 1.54 7.07
N SER A 56 10.57 1.00 7.81
CA SER A 56 10.68 -0.32 8.45
C SER A 56 10.75 -1.48 7.44
N LEU A 57 10.15 -1.32 6.26
CA LEU A 57 10.21 -2.32 5.18
C LEU A 57 11.41 -2.13 4.26
N ALA A 58 11.97 -0.92 4.17
CA ALA A 58 12.89 -0.55 3.10
C ALA A 58 14.12 -1.47 2.99
N GLY A 59 14.75 -1.84 4.09
CA GLY A 59 15.93 -2.70 4.11
C GLY A 59 15.63 -4.12 3.61
N ASN A 60 14.56 -4.72 4.11
CA ASN A 60 14.13 -6.06 3.70
C ASN A 60 13.68 -6.07 2.22
N LEU A 61 12.94 -5.04 1.81
CA LEU A 61 12.52 -4.88 0.43
C LEU A 61 13.72 -4.76 -0.52
N GLN A 62 14.71 -3.90 -0.21
CA GLN A 62 15.91 -3.78 -1.04
C GLN A 62 16.66 -5.12 -1.18
N SER A 63 16.79 -5.86 -0.07
CA SER A 63 17.45 -7.17 -0.07
C SER A 63 16.66 -8.17 -0.92
N MET A 64 15.34 -8.18 -0.82
CA MET A 64 14.46 -9.04 -1.60
C MET A 64 14.55 -8.72 -3.12
N LEU A 65 14.50 -7.43 -3.49
CA LEU A 65 14.59 -7.02 -4.89
C LEU A 65 15.93 -7.44 -5.52
N ASN A 66 17.03 -7.31 -4.78
CA ASN A 66 18.36 -7.71 -5.23
C ASN A 66 18.44 -9.24 -5.40
N ALA A 67 17.89 -10.02 -4.47
CA ALA A 67 17.85 -11.47 -4.54
C ALA A 67 17.00 -11.95 -5.73
N ALA A 68 15.81 -11.37 -5.91
CA ALA A 68 14.95 -11.69 -7.05
C ALA A 68 15.64 -11.40 -8.40
N ALA A 69 16.33 -10.27 -8.51
CA ALA A 69 17.07 -9.89 -9.72
C ALA A 69 18.24 -10.84 -10.00
N ALA A 70 18.95 -11.30 -8.97
CA ALA A 70 20.01 -12.29 -9.12
C ALA A 70 19.48 -13.62 -9.70
N ASP A 71 18.22 -13.95 -9.42
CA ASP A 71 17.51 -15.12 -9.96
C ASP A 71 16.75 -14.81 -11.27
N GLY A 72 17.02 -13.66 -11.90
CA GLY A 72 16.43 -13.26 -13.20
C GLY A 72 15.02 -12.69 -13.12
N ASN A 73 14.52 -12.35 -11.92
CA ASN A 73 13.21 -11.77 -11.70
C ASN A 73 13.34 -10.29 -11.31
N ASN A 74 13.29 -9.37 -12.27
CA ASN A 74 13.35 -7.94 -11.99
C ASN A 74 11.99 -7.43 -11.50
N LEU A 75 11.85 -7.36 -10.19
CA LEU A 75 10.67 -6.83 -9.51
C LEU A 75 10.78 -5.30 -9.38
N CYS A 76 9.67 -4.62 -9.60
CA CYS A 76 9.41 -3.22 -9.23
C CYS A 76 7.93 -3.04 -8.94
N GLY A 77 7.40 -1.81 -8.88
CA GLY A 77 5.97 -1.59 -8.71
C GLY A 77 5.61 -0.34 -7.94
N GLY A 78 4.40 -0.31 -7.39
CA GLY A 78 3.87 0.79 -6.58
C GLY A 78 3.76 0.42 -5.11
N GLY A 79 4.32 1.24 -4.22
CA GLY A 79 4.23 1.06 -2.77
C GLY A 79 3.26 2.05 -2.13
N TYR A 80 3.80 3.08 -1.45
CA TYR A 80 3.01 4.10 -0.78
C TYR A 80 2.00 4.77 -1.71
N ARG A 81 0.80 4.93 -1.22
CA ARG A 81 -0.29 5.64 -1.90
C ARG A 81 -0.76 6.80 -1.03
N ASP A 82 -0.68 8.00 -1.58
CA ASP A 82 -1.20 9.20 -0.92
C ASP A 82 -2.71 9.08 -0.63
N PRO A 83 -3.22 9.58 0.51
CA PRO A 83 -4.64 9.54 0.85
C PRO A 83 -5.57 10.15 -0.22
N ALA A 84 -5.14 11.20 -0.91
CA ALA A 84 -5.94 11.77 -2.01
C ALA A 84 -6.03 10.82 -3.21
N ALA A 85 -4.95 10.08 -3.50
CA ALA A 85 -4.95 9.04 -4.52
C ALA A 85 -5.85 7.85 -4.12
N GLN A 86 -5.88 7.47 -2.83
CA GLN A 86 -6.80 6.44 -2.34
C GLN A 86 -8.26 6.86 -2.49
N ILE A 87 -8.60 8.11 -2.18
CA ILE A 87 -9.95 8.67 -2.41
C ILE A 87 -10.30 8.64 -3.90
N ALA A 88 -9.38 9.04 -4.78
CA ALA A 88 -9.60 9.00 -6.23
C ALA A 88 -9.84 7.57 -6.73
N LEU A 89 -9.08 6.60 -6.22
CA LEU A 89 -9.26 5.18 -6.54
C LEU A 89 -10.63 4.67 -6.08
N ARG A 90 -11.06 5.02 -4.86
CA ARG A 90 -12.41 4.68 -4.36
C ARG A 90 -13.51 5.27 -5.23
N ARG A 91 -13.36 6.53 -5.65
CA ARG A 91 -14.33 7.19 -6.55
C ARG A 91 -14.45 6.46 -7.89
N SER A 92 -13.34 5.97 -8.42
CA SER A 92 -13.32 5.21 -9.66
C SER A 92 -13.97 3.83 -9.51
N ASN A 93 -13.67 3.12 -8.43
CA ASN A 93 -14.01 1.70 -8.28
C ASN A 93 -15.34 1.47 -7.54
N CYS A 94 -15.78 2.41 -6.71
CA CYS A 94 -16.95 2.24 -5.82
C CYS A 94 -18.09 3.22 -6.13
N GLY A 95 -17.80 4.34 -6.81
CA GLY A 95 -18.76 5.42 -7.09
C GLY A 95 -18.43 6.72 -6.37
N THR A 96 -19.19 7.77 -6.71
CA THR A 96 -18.86 9.15 -6.32
C THR A 96 -19.59 9.66 -5.08
N SER A 97 -20.50 8.87 -4.49
CA SER A 97 -21.21 9.27 -3.28
C SER A 97 -20.28 9.22 -2.06
N TYR A 98 -20.60 9.99 -1.03
CA TYR A 98 -19.88 9.93 0.24
C TYR A 98 -19.86 8.50 0.81
N TYR A 99 -21.02 7.84 0.84
CA TYR A 99 -21.12 6.45 1.30
C TYR A 99 -20.18 5.52 0.52
N ALA A 100 -20.16 5.60 -0.83
CA ALA A 100 -19.31 4.76 -1.66
C ALA A 100 -17.82 4.96 -1.36
N ILE A 101 -17.40 6.20 -1.10
CA ILE A 101 -15.99 6.53 -0.86
C ILE A 101 -15.56 6.15 0.56
N TYR A 102 -16.35 6.50 1.59
CA TYR A 102 -15.88 6.48 2.97
C TYR A 102 -16.48 5.37 3.84
N GLU A 103 -17.66 4.82 3.48
CA GLU A 103 -18.40 3.92 4.34
C GLU A 103 -18.61 2.51 3.76
N ALA A 104 -18.85 2.40 2.45
CA ALA A 104 -19.10 1.12 1.81
C ALA A 104 -17.94 0.12 2.06
N PRO A 105 -18.23 -1.17 2.27
CA PRO A 105 -17.18 -2.18 2.40
C PRO A 105 -16.35 -2.27 1.09
N SER A 106 -15.12 -2.77 1.19
CA SER A 106 -14.23 -2.92 0.02
C SER A 106 -14.85 -3.80 -1.06
N SER A 107 -15.61 -4.82 -0.67
CA SER A 107 -16.31 -5.75 -1.55
C SER A 107 -17.45 -5.11 -2.38
N ALA A 108 -17.90 -3.91 -2.02
CA ALA A 108 -18.87 -3.16 -2.82
C ALA A 108 -18.24 -2.46 -4.03
N CYS A 109 -16.93 -2.51 -4.16
CA CYS A 109 -16.15 -1.88 -5.22
C CYS A 109 -15.72 -2.90 -6.27
N SER A 110 -15.51 -2.45 -7.50
CA SER A 110 -15.00 -3.28 -8.58
C SER A 110 -13.83 -2.57 -9.30
N PRO A 111 -12.57 -3.02 -9.07
CA PRO A 111 -12.15 -4.08 -8.14
C PRO A 111 -12.33 -3.68 -6.66
N PRO A 112 -12.28 -4.65 -5.72
CA PRO A 112 -12.35 -4.38 -4.30
C PRO A 112 -11.31 -3.36 -3.87
N THR A 113 -11.72 -2.36 -3.08
CA THR A 113 -10.85 -1.23 -2.75
C THR A 113 -11.07 -0.80 -1.31
N ALA A 114 -10.01 -0.73 -0.52
CA ALA A 114 -10.03 -0.33 0.88
C ALA A 114 -10.56 1.10 1.05
N ARG A 115 -11.18 1.38 2.19
CA ARG A 115 -11.61 2.74 2.56
C ARG A 115 -10.39 3.62 2.79
N PRO A 116 -10.50 4.95 2.51
CA PRO A 116 -9.43 5.89 2.84
C PRO A 116 -9.04 5.77 4.33
N GLY A 117 -7.74 5.77 4.59
CA GLY A 117 -7.17 5.60 5.94
C GLY A 117 -7.05 4.16 6.42
N THR A 118 -7.51 3.16 5.64
CA THR A 118 -7.44 1.74 6.03
C THR A 118 -6.61 0.87 5.09
N SER A 119 -6.03 1.44 4.04
CA SER A 119 -5.20 0.72 3.08
C SER A 119 -3.77 0.59 3.59
N ASN A 120 -3.18 -0.61 3.50
CA ASN A 120 -1.75 -0.82 3.78
C ASN A 120 -0.85 0.01 2.85
N HIS A 121 -1.30 0.33 1.63
CA HIS A 121 -0.59 1.27 0.76
C HIS A 121 -0.49 2.69 1.35
N GLU A 122 -1.54 3.19 2.03
CA GLU A 122 -1.51 4.51 2.65
C GLU A 122 -0.54 4.57 3.84
N GLN A 123 -0.13 3.42 4.36
CA GLN A 123 0.86 3.30 5.42
C GLN A 123 2.26 2.99 4.88
N GLY A 124 2.40 2.76 3.57
CA GLY A 124 3.65 2.29 2.96
C GLY A 124 3.98 0.83 3.29
N LEU A 125 3.01 0.04 3.74
CA LEU A 125 3.18 -1.35 4.18
C LEU A 125 2.73 -2.39 3.15
N ALA A 126 2.32 -1.94 1.96
CA ALA A 126 1.97 -2.81 0.84
C ALA A 126 2.65 -2.37 -0.45
N ILE A 127 2.82 -3.32 -1.36
CA ILE A 127 3.43 -3.13 -2.67
C ILE A 127 2.61 -3.90 -3.70
N ASP A 128 2.26 -3.23 -4.80
CA ASP A 128 1.71 -3.85 -6.00
C ASP A 128 2.86 -4.07 -6.97
N PHE A 129 3.33 -5.32 -7.07
CA PHE A 129 4.51 -5.65 -7.88
C PHE A 129 4.20 -5.74 -9.37
N THR A 130 5.22 -5.37 -10.16
CA THR A 130 5.37 -5.63 -11.59
C THR A 130 6.57 -6.55 -11.81
N CYS A 131 6.66 -7.17 -12.98
CA CYS A 131 7.69 -8.14 -13.32
C CYS A 131 8.36 -7.77 -14.64
N ASN A 132 9.70 -7.66 -14.64
CA ASN A 132 10.52 -7.45 -15.85
C ASN A 132 10.05 -6.27 -16.73
N GLY A 133 9.64 -5.17 -16.10
CA GLY A 133 9.14 -3.99 -16.80
C GLY A 133 7.74 -4.12 -17.39
N GLY A 134 7.03 -5.21 -17.10
CA GLY A 134 5.64 -5.45 -17.52
C GLY A 134 4.60 -4.75 -16.64
N GLY A 135 3.33 -5.06 -16.88
CA GLY A 135 2.20 -4.61 -16.07
C GLY A 135 2.10 -5.32 -14.71
N ALA A 136 0.91 -5.23 -14.09
CA ALA A 136 0.64 -5.88 -12.82
C ALA A 136 0.99 -7.38 -12.86
N LEU A 137 1.59 -7.86 -11.76
CA LEU A 137 2.06 -9.23 -11.63
C LEU A 137 0.91 -10.24 -11.73
N GLY A 138 1.00 -11.16 -12.68
CA GLY A 138 0.04 -12.26 -12.82
C GLY A 138 0.50 -13.51 -12.08
N SER A 139 -0.46 -14.37 -11.70
CA SER A 139 -0.19 -15.62 -10.97
C SER A 139 0.64 -16.66 -11.73
N SER A 140 0.71 -16.56 -13.07
CA SER A 140 1.50 -17.45 -13.92
C SER A 140 2.92 -16.94 -14.20
N SER A 141 3.31 -15.77 -13.68
CA SER A 141 4.64 -15.20 -13.93
C SER A 141 5.72 -15.87 -13.09
N SER A 142 6.98 -15.88 -13.61
CA SER A 142 8.14 -16.36 -12.84
C SER A 142 8.35 -15.55 -11.57
N CYS A 143 8.11 -14.23 -11.62
CA CYS A 143 8.21 -13.35 -10.45
C CYS A 143 7.20 -13.73 -9.35
N PHE A 144 5.96 -14.10 -9.70
CA PHE A 144 4.99 -14.57 -8.71
C PHE A 144 5.44 -15.87 -8.06
N THR A 145 5.91 -16.81 -8.85
CA THR A 145 6.46 -18.07 -8.34
C THR A 145 7.63 -17.83 -7.39
N TRP A 146 8.54 -16.92 -7.76
CA TRP A 146 9.66 -16.53 -6.92
C TRP A 146 9.20 -15.88 -5.61
N LEU A 147 8.29 -14.92 -5.67
CA LEU A 147 7.73 -14.25 -4.49
C LEU A 147 7.04 -15.23 -3.54
N LYS A 148 6.25 -16.16 -4.07
CA LYS A 148 5.58 -17.19 -3.26
C LYS A 148 6.58 -18.06 -2.47
N ALA A 149 7.76 -18.28 -3.01
CA ALA A 149 8.79 -19.09 -2.36
C ALA A 149 9.64 -18.28 -1.34
N HIS A 150 9.82 -16.98 -1.55
CA HIS A 150 10.86 -16.22 -0.85
C HIS A 150 10.35 -15.01 -0.04
N ALA A 151 9.24 -14.35 -0.44
CA ALA A 151 8.83 -13.06 0.11
C ALA A 151 8.56 -13.10 1.63
N ALA A 152 8.07 -14.21 2.17
CA ALA A 152 7.82 -14.36 3.60
C ALA A 152 9.10 -14.21 4.44
N SER A 153 10.27 -14.59 3.91
CA SER A 153 11.57 -14.42 4.58
C SER A 153 11.98 -12.95 4.69
N TYR A 154 11.34 -12.07 3.93
CA TYR A 154 11.54 -10.62 3.95
C TYR A 154 10.37 -9.87 4.61
N GLY A 155 9.41 -10.60 5.21
CA GLY A 155 8.27 -10.04 5.91
C GLY A 155 7.15 -9.53 5.00
N LEU A 156 7.03 -10.07 3.79
CA LEU A 156 5.97 -9.74 2.84
C LEU A 156 5.13 -10.98 2.50
N TYR A 157 3.81 -10.79 2.52
CA TYR A 157 2.82 -11.85 2.32
C TYR A 157 1.81 -11.44 1.25
N ASN A 158 1.40 -12.41 0.43
CA ASN A 158 0.46 -12.18 -0.67
C ASN A 158 -0.99 -12.10 -0.19
N LEU A 159 -1.75 -11.14 -0.71
CA LEU A 159 -3.21 -11.19 -0.70
C LEU A 159 -3.67 -12.23 -1.74
N PRO A 160 -4.29 -13.36 -1.36
CA PRO A 160 -4.53 -14.48 -2.28
C PRO A 160 -5.38 -14.14 -3.51
N SER A 161 -6.28 -13.15 -3.40
CA SER A 161 -7.13 -12.69 -4.50
C SER A 161 -6.40 -11.80 -5.52
N GLU A 162 -5.21 -11.28 -5.16
CA GLU A 162 -4.46 -10.30 -5.94
C GLU A 162 -3.00 -10.71 -6.06
N PRO A 163 -2.58 -11.38 -7.15
CA PRO A 163 -1.21 -11.89 -7.31
C PRO A 163 -0.13 -10.79 -7.20
N TRP A 164 -0.48 -9.58 -7.59
CA TRP A 164 0.41 -8.41 -7.53
C TRP A 164 0.56 -7.81 -6.13
N HIS A 165 -0.44 -8.00 -5.24
CA HIS A 165 -0.52 -7.33 -3.95
C HIS A 165 0.20 -8.11 -2.84
N TRP A 166 1.19 -7.47 -2.23
CA TRP A 166 2.00 -8.03 -1.14
C TRP A 166 2.15 -7.00 -0.02
N SER A 167 1.87 -7.39 1.20
CA SER A 167 1.92 -6.51 2.38
C SER A 167 2.61 -7.20 3.55
N ASN A 168 2.85 -6.44 4.62
CA ASN A 168 3.45 -6.96 5.84
C ASN A 168 2.55 -7.96 6.60
N ASP A 169 1.27 -8.06 6.26
CA ASP A 169 0.27 -8.93 6.92
C ASP A 169 -0.57 -9.77 5.95
N GLY A 170 -0.38 -9.60 4.64
CA GLY A 170 -1.10 -10.35 3.60
C GLY A 170 -2.52 -9.84 3.29
N THR A 171 -2.83 -8.57 3.66
CA THR A 171 -4.13 -7.93 3.43
C THR A 171 -4.00 -6.65 2.60
#